data_e7776ed28c0ee14e0500b68979a29922
#
_entry.id   e7776ed28c0ee14e0500b68979a29922
#
_cell.length_a   1.000
_cell.length_b   1.000
_cell.length_c   1.000
_cell.angle_alpha   90.00
_cell.angle_beta   90.00
_cell.angle_gamma   90.00
#
_symmetry.space_group_name_H-M   'P 1'
#
loop_
_entity.id
_entity.type
_entity.pdbx_description
1 polymer ?
#
loop_
_entity_poly.entity_id
_entity_poly.type
_entity_poly.pdbx_seq_one_letter_code
_entity_poly.pdbx_strand_id
1 'polypeptide(L)'
;MPPVLAKPRKDFSADALFRLTRFYFGRMDDPRQGKIRIRLGDALISAFAMFSLKDPSLLAFDERCRNQNDNFRTIDGIESVPSDTQMRAILDTVDPDDLRPLNNDIFRLLQRGKELEQFVFMDGHYLVSLDSTGYFSSSKIHCPSCLEKNYRGGNVNYSHQMLGAALVKPGLKEVIPLAPEPGLPRCYFSRSASILCVET
;
A
#
# COMPACT_ATOMS: atom_id res chain seq x y z
N MET A 1 -30.77 -16.56 -7.70
CA MET A 1 -31.05 -15.41 -6.82
C MET A 1 -29.91 -14.42 -6.96
N PRO A 2 -30.16 -13.14 -7.26
CA PRO A 2 -29.09 -12.16 -7.19
C PRO A 2 -28.58 -12.06 -5.74
N PRO A 3 -27.29 -11.87 -5.52
CA PRO A 3 -26.76 -11.72 -4.18
C PRO A 3 -27.42 -10.50 -3.53
N VAL A 4 -27.98 -10.70 -2.33
CA VAL A 4 -28.48 -9.61 -1.51
C VAL A 4 -27.24 -8.76 -1.17
N LEU A 5 -27.12 -7.59 -1.78
CA LEU A 5 -26.10 -6.61 -1.41
C LEU A 5 -26.35 -6.24 0.05
N ALA A 6 -25.57 -6.82 0.94
CA ALA A 6 -25.57 -6.43 2.33
C ALA A 6 -25.30 -4.92 2.40
N LYS A 7 -26.13 -4.16 3.11
CA LYS A 7 -25.89 -2.72 3.32
C LYS A 7 -24.52 -2.59 3.97
N PRO A 8 -23.57 -1.85 3.36
CA PRO A 8 -22.26 -1.66 3.97
C PRO A 8 -22.45 -1.08 5.38
N ARG A 9 -21.82 -1.70 6.37
CA ARG A 9 -21.82 -1.14 7.72
C ARG A 9 -21.20 0.25 7.67
N LYS A 10 -21.69 1.16 8.51
CA LYS A 10 -21.31 2.59 8.52
C LYS A 10 -19.79 2.83 8.44
N ASP A 11 -19.00 1.93 9.01
CA ASP A 11 -17.54 2.06 9.10
C ASP A 11 -16.78 1.36 7.93
N PHE A 12 -17.50 0.70 7.00
CA PHE A 12 -16.94 0.02 5.82
C PHE A 12 -17.33 0.65 4.50
N SER A 13 -17.92 1.83 4.53
CA SER A 13 -18.10 2.59 3.30
C SER A 13 -16.72 3.08 2.79
N ALA A 14 -16.58 3.24 1.49
CA ALA A 14 -15.39 3.85 0.90
C ALA A 14 -15.06 5.20 1.56
N ASP A 15 -16.08 6.01 1.84
CA ASP A 15 -15.92 7.31 2.52
C ASP A 15 -15.36 7.16 3.94
N ALA A 16 -15.75 6.11 4.68
CA ALA A 16 -15.24 5.89 6.02
C ALA A 16 -13.77 5.48 6.00
N LEU A 17 -13.39 4.57 5.08
CA LEU A 17 -11.99 4.15 4.89
C LEU A 17 -11.13 5.33 4.40
N PHE A 18 -11.66 6.15 3.52
CA PHE A 18 -10.98 7.36 3.05
C PHE A 18 -10.72 8.35 4.18
N ARG A 19 -11.73 8.61 5.03
CA ARG A 19 -11.57 9.46 6.22
C ARG A 19 -10.53 8.92 7.19
N LEU A 20 -10.52 7.60 7.41
CA LEU A 20 -9.52 6.95 8.25
C LEU A 20 -8.10 7.13 7.69
N THR A 21 -7.92 6.89 6.39
CA THR A 21 -6.64 7.08 5.69
C THR A 21 -6.14 8.53 5.84
N ARG A 22 -7.01 9.50 5.60
CA ARG A 22 -6.68 10.92 5.76
C ARG A 22 -6.32 11.29 7.20
N PHE A 23 -7.02 10.71 8.17
CA PHE A 23 -6.73 10.93 9.58
C PHE A 23 -5.32 10.48 9.93
N TYR A 24 -4.89 9.29 9.47
CA TYR A 24 -3.54 8.78 9.70
C TYR A 24 -2.50 9.61 8.97
N PHE A 25 -2.68 9.86 7.69
CA PHE A 25 -1.74 10.64 6.88
C PHE A 25 -1.56 12.08 7.36
N GLY A 26 -2.62 12.69 7.88
CA GLY A 26 -2.55 14.04 8.44
C GLY A 26 -1.84 14.14 9.79
N ARG A 27 -1.56 12.99 10.43
CA ARG A 27 -0.88 12.88 11.73
C ARG A 27 0.53 12.34 11.66
N MET A 28 0.96 11.87 10.50
CA MET A 28 2.32 11.40 10.33
C MET A 28 3.29 12.58 10.49
N ASP A 29 4.36 12.34 11.23
CA ASP A 29 5.41 13.32 11.39
C ASP A 29 6.14 13.53 10.06
N ASP A 30 6.34 14.79 9.70
CA ASP A 30 7.06 15.13 8.48
C ASP A 30 8.57 15.16 8.76
N PRO A 31 9.36 14.21 8.24
CA PRO A 31 10.79 14.15 8.52
C PRO A 31 11.58 15.26 7.82
N ARG A 32 10.95 15.99 6.90
CA ARG A 32 11.61 17.04 6.13
C ARG A 32 11.82 18.28 6.98
N GLN A 33 12.98 18.89 6.82
CA GLN A 33 13.33 20.14 7.50
C GLN A 33 13.23 21.35 6.56
N GLY A 34 13.02 22.53 7.13
CA GLY A 34 12.99 23.80 6.40
C GLY A 34 11.58 24.22 5.97
N LYS A 35 11.49 25.00 4.87
CA LYS A 35 10.22 25.54 4.40
C LYS A 35 9.44 24.50 3.62
N ILE A 36 8.45 23.89 4.26
CA ILE A 36 7.54 22.91 3.66
C ILE A 36 6.48 23.68 2.85
N ARG A 37 6.44 23.45 1.54
CA ARG A 37 5.43 24.04 0.64
C ARG A 37 4.20 23.14 0.48
N ILE A 38 4.40 21.82 0.49
CA ILE A 38 3.36 20.82 0.34
C ILE A 38 3.42 19.94 1.58
N ARG A 39 2.28 19.80 2.27
CA ARG A 39 2.19 18.98 3.48
C ARG A 39 2.42 17.50 3.15
N LEU A 40 3.01 16.75 4.06
CA LEU A 40 3.20 15.31 3.91
C LEU A 40 1.85 14.60 3.67
N GLY A 41 0.83 14.95 4.44
CA GLY A 41 -0.52 14.40 4.29
C GLY A 41 -1.11 14.61 2.90
N ASP A 42 -0.91 15.79 2.28
CA ASP A 42 -1.36 16.06 0.92
C ASP A 42 -0.62 15.19 -0.11
N ALA A 43 0.68 14.98 0.06
CA ALA A 43 1.45 14.12 -0.81
C ALA A 43 1.03 12.64 -0.68
N LEU A 44 0.80 12.15 0.53
CA LEU A 44 0.36 10.78 0.79
C LEU A 44 -1.05 10.52 0.23
N ILE A 45 -1.98 11.45 0.44
CA ILE A 45 -3.33 11.34 -0.14
C ILE A 45 -3.27 11.43 -1.67
N SER A 46 -2.41 12.28 -2.23
CA SER A 46 -2.21 12.36 -3.68
C SER A 46 -1.69 11.04 -4.25
N ALA A 47 -0.72 10.41 -3.57
CA ALA A 47 -0.22 9.09 -3.96
C ALA A 47 -1.32 8.03 -3.86
N PHE A 48 -2.12 8.04 -2.79
CA PHE A 48 -3.25 7.14 -2.65
C PHE A 48 -4.30 7.34 -3.75
N ALA A 49 -4.61 8.60 -4.10
CA ALA A 49 -5.53 8.94 -5.18
C ALA A 49 -5.01 8.42 -6.54
N MET A 50 -3.72 8.57 -6.82
CA MET A 50 -3.09 8.04 -8.03
C MET A 50 -3.34 6.54 -8.21
N PHE A 51 -3.10 5.74 -7.15
CA PHE A 51 -3.35 4.31 -7.20
C PHE A 51 -4.84 3.97 -7.30
N SER A 52 -5.69 4.69 -6.59
CA SER A 52 -7.15 4.51 -6.62
C SER A 52 -7.74 4.81 -8.00
N LEU A 53 -7.24 5.82 -8.68
CA LEU A 53 -7.62 6.21 -10.03
C LEU A 53 -6.95 5.35 -11.12
N LYS A 54 -6.02 4.47 -10.73
CA LYS A 54 -5.25 3.59 -11.62
C LYS A 54 -4.46 4.38 -12.68
N ASP A 55 -3.94 5.54 -12.31
CA ASP A 55 -3.05 6.28 -13.19
C ASP A 55 -1.76 5.49 -13.44
N PRO A 56 -1.29 5.38 -14.69
CA PRO A 56 -0.18 4.50 -15.05
C PRO A 56 1.18 5.01 -14.55
N SER A 57 1.27 6.28 -14.19
CA SER A 57 2.52 6.90 -13.72
C SER A 57 2.26 8.19 -12.94
N LEU A 58 3.26 8.63 -12.18
CA LEU A 58 3.23 9.93 -11.50
C LEU A 58 3.07 11.09 -12.48
N LEU A 59 3.67 10.99 -13.67
CA LEU A 59 3.52 12.02 -14.71
C LEU A 59 2.07 12.10 -15.21
N ALA A 60 1.44 10.95 -15.50
CA ALA A 60 0.05 10.92 -15.93
C ALA A 60 -0.89 11.48 -14.85
N PHE A 61 -0.61 11.20 -13.59
CA PHE A 61 -1.35 11.77 -12.46
C PHE A 61 -1.16 13.30 -12.37
N ASP A 62 0.07 13.81 -12.50
CA ASP A 62 0.37 15.25 -12.50
C ASP A 62 -0.38 15.96 -13.64
N GLU A 63 -0.38 15.40 -14.86
CA GLU A 63 -1.14 15.92 -16.00
C GLU A 63 -2.66 15.93 -15.74
N ARG A 64 -3.20 14.86 -15.15
CA ARG A 64 -4.60 14.81 -14.74
C ARG A 64 -4.92 15.90 -13.73
N CYS A 65 -4.08 16.10 -12.73
CA CYS A 65 -4.28 17.11 -11.68
C CYS A 65 -4.29 18.53 -12.22
N ARG A 66 -3.46 18.82 -13.23
CA ARG A 66 -3.45 20.13 -13.89
C ARG A 66 -4.76 20.44 -14.63
N ASN A 67 -5.40 19.39 -15.16
CA ASN A 67 -6.63 19.53 -15.94
C ASN A 67 -7.93 19.46 -15.11
N GLN A 68 -7.88 18.88 -13.89
CA GLN A 68 -9.06 18.58 -13.08
C GLN A 68 -8.92 19.00 -11.60
N ASN A 69 -8.33 20.14 -11.33
CA ASN A 69 -7.92 20.57 -9.98
C ASN A 69 -9.05 20.64 -8.94
N ASP A 70 -10.30 20.89 -9.35
CA ASP A 70 -11.39 21.09 -8.38
C ASP A 70 -11.87 19.80 -7.71
N ASN A 71 -11.76 18.67 -8.40
CA ASN A 71 -12.20 17.37 -7.86
C ASN A 71 -11.29 16.90 -6.73
N PHE A 72 -9.98 17.11 -6.83
CA PHE A 72 -9.03 16.71 -5.78
C PHE A 72 -9.22 17.51 -4.49
N ARG A 73 -9.64 18.77 -4.59
CA ARG A 73 -9.95 19.60 -3.41
C ARG A 73 -11.25 19.18 -2.74
N THR A 74 -12.29 18.91 -3.53
CA THR A 74 -13.63 18.65 -2.99
C THR A 74 -13.81 17.21 -2.52
N ILE A 75 -13.28 16.23 -3.24
CA ILE A 75 -13.44 14.81 -2.94
C ILE A 75 -12.32 14.34 -2.00
N ASP A 76 -11.08 14.61 -2.37
CA ASP A 76 -9.91 14.10 -1.67
C ASP A 76 -9.42 15.07 -0.57
N GLY A 77 -9.89 16.32 -0.58
CA GLY A 77 -9.51 17.36 0.38
C GLY A 77 -8.02 17.68 0.35
N ILE A 78 -7.38 17.53 -0.82
CA ILE A 78 -5.98 17.86 -1.05
C ILE A 78 -5.89 19.36 -1.30
N GLU A 79 -5.12 20.07 -0.48
CA GLU A 79 -4.90 21.51 -0.66
C GLU A 79 -3.90 21.78 -1.78
N SER A 80 -2.87 20.96 -1.89
CA SER A 80 -1.80 21.12 -2.86
C SER A 80 -1.28 19.77 -3.37
N VAL A 81 -1.50 19.50 -4.66
CA VAL A 81 -0.98 18.30 -5.32
C VAL A 81 0.49 18.52 -5.69
N PRO A 82 1.40 17.61 -5.29
CA PRO A 82 2.79 17.68 -5.70
C PRO A 82 2.95 17.39 -7.20
N SER A 83 3.92 18.02 -7.86
CA SER A 83 4.37 17.57 -9.18
C SER A 83 5.04 16.21 -9.11
N ASP A 84 5.25 15.53 -10.24
CA ASP A 84 5.93 14.22 -10.33
C ASP A 84 7.24 14.19 -9.52
N THR A 85 8.13 15.13 -9.79
CA THR A 85 9.44 15.20 -9.11
C THR A 85 9.31 15.47 -7.61
N GLN A 86 8.39 16.34 -7.22
CA GLN A 86 8.13 16.66 -5.82
C GLN A 86 7.52 15.46 -5.08
N MET A 87 6.59 14.74 -5.72
CA MET A 87 5.97 13.55 -5.16
C MET A 87 7.04 12.52 -4.79
N ARG A 88 7.96 12.22 -5.71
CA ARG A 88 9.07 11.28 -5.45
C ARG A 88 9.91 11.75 -4.26
N ALA A 89 10.38 12.99 -4.30
CA ALA A 89 11.24 13.54 -3.26
C ALA A 89 10.57 13.54 -1.86
N ILE A 90 9.25 13.74 -1.81
CA ILE A 90 8.50 13.69 -0.54
C ILE A 90 8.32 12.26 -0.07
N LEU A 91 7.87 11.35 -0.94
CA LEU A 91 7.59 9.97 -0.56
C LEU A 91 8.85 9.19 -0.21
N ASP A 92 9.99 9.50 -0.82
CA ASP A 92 11.29 8.87 -0.51
C ASP A 92 11.75 9.12 0.93
N THR A 93 11.18 10.11 1.63
CA THR A 93 11.49 10.39 3.03
C THR A 93 10.60 9.65 4.04
N VAL A 94 9.55 8.99 3.57
CA VAL A 94 8.56 8.31 4.42
C VAL A 94 9.06 6.92 4.81
N ASP A 95 9.05 6.64 6.11
CA ASP A 95 9.26 5.27 6.57
C ASP A 95 8.00 4.43 6.31
N PRO A 96 8.08 3.32 5.56
CA PRO A 96 6.93 2.43 5.35
C PRO A 96 6.29 1.92 6.65
N ASP A 97 7.05 1.82 7.73
CA ASP A 97 6.54 1.38 9.04
C ASP A 97 5.53 2.37 9.65
N ASP A 98 5.59 3.65 9.29
CA ASP A 98 4.63 4.66 9.72
C ASP A 98 3.21 4.42 9.16
N LEU A 99 3.09 3.59 8.12
CA LEU A 99 1.79 3.17 7.55
C LEU A 99 1.16 1.98 8.28
N ARG A 100 1.91 1.24 9.12
CA ARG A 100 1.40 0.06 9.83
C ARG A 100 0.21 0.32 10.73
N PRO A 101 0.13 1.44 11.50
CA PRO A 101 -1.02 1.73 12.33
C PRO A 101 -2.33 1.81 11.54
N LEU A 102 -2.30 2.41 10.34
CA LEU A 102 -3.45 2.46 9.44
C LEU A 102 -3.89 1.06 9.00
N ASN A 103 -2.95 0.23 8.54
CA ASN A 103 -3.24 -1.15 8.14
C ASN A 103 -3.84 -1.96 9.30
N ASN A 104 -3.27 -1.82 10.51
CA ASN A 104 -3.75 -2.51 11.71
C ASN A 104 -5.18 -2.09 12.07
N ASP A 105 -5.51 -0.81 11.97
CA ASP A 105 -6.86 -0.33 12.28
C ASP A 105 -7.88 -0.74 11.22
N ILE A 106 -7.51 -0.76 9.93
CA ILE A 106 -8.36 -1.33 8.88
C ILE A 106 -8.65 -2.80 9.19
N PHE A 107 -7.63 -3.59 9.53
CA PHE A 107 -7.80 -5.00 9.89
C PHE A 107 -8.69 -5.19 11.12
N ARG A 108 -8.51 -4.38 12.17
CA ARG A 108 -9.38 -4.40 13.35
C ARG A 108 -10.83 -4.05 13.02
N LEU A 109 -11.06 -3.13 12.10
CA LEU A 109 -12.42 -2.83 11.62
C LEU A 109 -13.02 -4.04 10.92
N LEU A 110 -12.29 -4.71 10.02
CA LEU A 110 -12.74 -5.94 9.36
C LEU A 110 -13.09 -7.03 10.37
N GLN A 111 -12.26 -7.21 11.39
CA GLN A 111 -12.49 -8.17 12.47
C GLN A 111 -13.76 -7.84 13.28
N ARG A 112 -13.89 -6.61 13.75
CA ARG A 112 -15.08 -6.15 14.50
C ARG A 112 -16.35 -6.19 13.65
N GLY A 113 -16.21 -5.96 12.36
CA GLY A 113 -17.27 -6.04 11.37
C GLY A 113 -17.70 -7.47 11.06
N LYS A 114 -16.97 -8.48 11.51
CA LYS A 114 -17.16 -9.90 11.19
C LYS A 114 -16.96 -10.22 9.70
N GLU A 115 -16.30 -9.33 8.96
CA GLU A 115 -16.00 -9.55 7.55
C GLU A 115 -14.96 -10.66 7.36
N LEU A 116 -14.14 -10.93 8.38
CA LEU A 116 -13.17 -12.02 8.35
C LEU A 116 -13.84 -13.40 8.42
N GLU A 117 -15.06 -13.52 8.99
CA GLU A 117 -15.76 -14.80 9.11
C GLU A 117 -15.99 -15.47 7.75
N GLN A 118 -16.20 -14.68 6.70
CA GLN A 118 -16.37 -15.22 5.34
C GLN A 118 -15.08 -15.85 4.78
N PHE A 119 -13.91 -15.51 5.32
CA PHE A 119 -12.61 -16.06 4.92
C PHE A 119 -12.22 -17.30 5.70
N VAL A 120 -12.96 -17.66 6.75
CA VAL A 120 -12.73 -18.90 7.49
C VAL A 120 -12.84 -20.08 6.54
N PHE A 121 -11.85 -20.96 6.55
CA PHE A 121 -11.72 -22.17 5.76
C PHE A 121 -11.73 -23.40 6.69
N MET A 122 -11.01 -24.44 6.40
CA MET A 122 -11.07 -25.71 7.15
C MET A 122 -10.80 -25.51 8.66
N ASP A 123 -11.63 -26.13 9.48
CA ASP A 123 -11.49 -26.23 10.95
C ASP A 123 -11.31 -24.87 11.67
N GLY A 124 -11.91 -23.80 11.16
CA GLY A 124 -11.81 -22.49 11.76
C GLY A 124 -10.52 -21.72 11.41
N HIS A 125 -9.74 -22.17 10.44
CA HIS A 125 -8.49 -21.53 10.04
C HIS A 125 -8.66 -20.54 8.88
N TYR A 126 -7.73 -19.61 8.77
CA TYR A 126 -7.58 -18.74 7.61
C TYR A 126 -6.48 -19.26 6.69
N LEU A 127 -6.70 -19.11 5.38
CA LEU A 127 -5.64 -19.30 4.40
C LEU A 127 -4.93 -17.97 4.14
N VAL A 128 -3.62 -17.96 4.31
CA VAL A 128 -2.78 -16.81 4.00
C VAL A 128 -1.91 -17.15 2.80
N SER A 129 -2.08 -16.41 1.72
CA SER A 129 -1.19 -16.46 0.57
C SER A 129 -0.02 -15.51 0.80
N LEU A 130 1.19 -16.03 0.64
CA LEU A 130 2.43 -15.26 0.76
C LEU A 130 3.15 -15.27 -0.58
N ASP A 131 3.60 -14.10 -1.02
CA ASP A 131 4.41 -13.96 -2.22
C ASP A 131 5.42 -12.83 -2.08
N SER A 132 6.58 -12.99 -2.70
CA SER A 132 7.59 -11.94 -2.75
C SER A 132 7.61 -11.26 -4.11
N THR A 133 7.52 -9.94 -4.09
CA THR A 133 7.54 -9.11 -5.30
C THR A 133 8.75 -8.20 -5.31
N GLY A 134 9.53 -8.25 -6.40
CA GLY A 134 10.57 -7.26 -6.65
C GLY A 134 9.94 -5.98 -7.22
N TYR A 135 10.14 -4.87 -6.54
CA TYR A 135 9.60 -3.57 -6.99
C TYR A 135 10.68 -2.61 -7.50
N PHE A 136 11.95 -2.94 -7.29
CA PHE A 136 13.07 -2.17 -7.79
C PHE A 136 14.20 -3.10 -8.25
N SER A 137 14.86 -2.75 -9.36
CA SER A 137 16.04 -3.43 -9.85
C SER A 137 16.88 -2.48 -10.70
N SER A 138 18.18 -2.39 -10.40
CA SER A 138 19.11 -1.54 -11.15
C SER A 138 20.53 -2.09 -11.06
N SER A 139 21.33 -1.85 -12.12
CA SER A 139 22.78 -2.11 -12.11
C SER A 139 23.62 -0.88 -11.68
N LYS A 140 23.00 0.28 -11.50
CA LYS A 140 23.69 1.54 -11.24
C LYS A 140 23.19 2.23 -9.95
N ILE A 141 21.88 2.23 -9.74
CA ILE A 141 21.24 2.91 -8.60
C ILE A 141 21.12 1.90 -7.47
N HIS A 142 21.63 2.22 -6.30
CA HIS A 142 21.56 1.36 -5.13
C HIS A 142 21.57 2.18 -3.83
N CYS A 143 21.10 1.58 -2.77
CA CYS A 143 21.17 2.06 -1.40
C CYS A 143 21.81 0.98 -0.49
N PRO A 144 22.18 1.31 0.74
CA PRO A 144 22.77 0.33 1.67
C PRO A 144 21.89 -0.88 1.99
N SER A 145 20.58 -0.77 1.77
CA SER A 145 19.59 -1.83 2.03
C SER A 145 19.23 -2.65 0.80
N CYS A 146 19.89 -2.44 -0.36
CA CYS A 146 19.65 -3.22 -1.55
C CYS A 146 20.13 -4.68 -1.37
N LEU A 147 19.36 -5.59 -1.94
CA LEU A 147 19.82 -6.95 -2.22
C LEU A 147 20.79 -6.91 -3.40
N GLU A 148 21.95 -7.53 -3.24
CA GLU A 148 22.97 -7.61 -4.28
C GLU A 148 22.99 -8.99 -4.92
N LYS A 149 22.94 -9.04 -6.24
CA LYS A 149 23.11 -10.25 -7.01
C LYS A 149 24.28 -10.12 -7.98
N ASN A 150 25.32 -10.90 -7.74
CA ASN A 150 26.48 -10.96 -8.58
C ASN A 150 26.25 -11.94 -9.75
N TYR A 151 26.48 -11.49 -10.96
CA TYR A 151 26.42 -12.31 -12.18
C TYR A 151 27.82 -12.72 -12.64
N ARG A 152 27.88 -13.84 -13.37
CA ARG A 152 29.11 -14.26 -14.05
C ARG A 152 29.50 -13.16 -15.03
N GLY A 153 30.73 -12.61 -14.90
CA GLY A 153 31.20 -11.46 -15.68
C GLY A 153 31.34 -10.16 -14.90
N GLY A 154 31.17 -10.17 -13.57
CA GLY A 154 31.44 -9.04 -12.70
C GLY A 154 30.32 -7.99 -12.62
N ASN A 155 29.20 -8.22 -13.30
CA ASN A 155 28.05 -7.33 -13.20
C ASN A 155 27.29 -7.58 -11.90
N VAL A 156 26.99 -6.49 -11.17
CA VAL A 156 26.16 -6.51 -9.95
C VAL A 156 24.78 -5.94 -10.27
N ASN A 157 23.74 -6.59 -9.80
CA ASN A 157 22.39 -6.07 -9.83
C ASN A 157 21.88 -5.83 -8.42
N TYR A 158 21.40 -4.63 -8.19
CA TYR A 158 20.81 -4.19 -6.93
C TYR A 158 19.29 -4.28 -7.03
N SER A 159 18.64 -4.79 -6.00
CA SER A 159 17.18 -4.95 -6.02
C SER A 159 16.57 -4.77 -4.65
N HIS A 160 15.31 -4.34 -4.64
CA HIS A 160 14.43 -4.40 -3.47
C HIS A 160 13.27 -5.35 -3.72
N GLN A 161 12.95 -6.09 -2.69
CA GLN A 161 11.82 -7.01 -2.69
C GLN A 161 10.92 -6.70 -1.49
N MET A 162 9.67 -7.08 -1.61
CA MET A 162 8.66 -6.94 -0.58
C MET A 162 7.93 -8.27 -0.44
N LEU A 163 7.70 -8.72 0.79
CA LEU A 163 6.80 -9.83 1.07
C LEU A 163 5.38 -9.30 1.17
N GLY A 164 4.54 -9.72 0.26
CA GLY A 164 3.11 -9.51 0.31
C GLY A 164 2.41 -10.69 0.98
N ALA A 165 1.38 -10.40 1.76
CA ALA A 165 0.51 -11.39 2.37
C ALA A 165 -0.95 -11.01 2.15
N ALA A 166 -1.81 -11.99 1.92
CA ALA A 166 -3.25 -11.76 1.78
C ALA A 166 -4.06 -12.92 2.35
N LEU A 167 -5.16 -12.61 3.02
CA LEU A 167 -6.17 -13.61 3.33
C LEU A 167 -6.93 -13.96 2.05
N VAL A 168 -7.06 -15.25 1.80
CA VAL A 168 -7.72 -15.80 0.61
C VAL A 168 -8.66 -16.94 1.01
N LYS A 169 -9.66 -17.21 0.16
CA LYS A 169 -10.53 -18.38 0.32
C LYS A 169 -10.89 -18.95 -1.04
N PRO A 170 -10.81 -20.26 -1.25
CA PRO A 170 -11.27 -20.89 -2.48
C PRO A 170 -12.73 -20.56 -2.78
N GLY A 171 -13.01 -20.13 -4.01
CA GLY A 171 -14.36 -19.75 -4.44
C GLY A 171 -14.77 -18.31 -4.11
N LEU A 172 -13.97 -17.56 -3.33
CA LEU A 172 -14.16 -16.14 -3.07
C LEU A 172 -13.22 -15.34 -3.99
N LYS A 173 -13.73 -14.28 -4.63
CA LYS A 173 -12.93 -13.42 -5.51
C LYS A 173 -12.20 -12.32 -4.73
N GLU A 174 -12.77 -11.94 -3.61
CA GLU A 174 -12.24 -10.93 -2.72
C GLU A 174 -11.03 -11.48 -1.98
N VAL A 175 -10.05 -10.62 -1.75
CA VAL A 175 -8.86 -10.88 -0.94
C VAL A 175 -8.66 -9.74 0.04
N ILE A 176 -8.12 -10.03 1.22
CA ILE A 176 -7.78 -9.00 2.20
C ILE A 176 -6.27 -8.90 2.26
N PRO A 177 -5.66 -7.83 1.72
CA PRO A 177 -4.23 -7.63 1.85
C PRO A 177 -3.87 -7.33 3.31
N LEU A 178 -2.77 -7.91 3.75
CA LEU A 178 -2.12 -7.60 5.01
C LEU A 178 -1.01 -6.58 4.78
N ALA A 179 -0.53 -5.96 5.86
CA ALA A 179 0.58 -5.02 5.76
C ALA A 179 1.80 -5.71 5.12
N PRO A 180 2.36 -5.13 4.04
CA PRO A 180 3.53 -5.72 3.40
C PRO A 180 4.77 -5.56 4.28
N GLU A 181 5.69 -6.52 4.18
CA GLU A 181 6.99 -6.46 4.84
C GLU A 181 8.08 -6.13 3.83
N PRO A 182 8.83 -5.02 4.01
CA PRO A 182 10.00 -4.75 3.19
C PRO A 182 11.01 -5.89 3.34
N GLY A 183 11.55 -6.37 2.23
CA GLY A 183 12.57 -7.43 2.25
C GLY A 183 13.85 -6.94 2.90
N LEU A 184 14.28 -7.60 3.98
CA LEU A 184 15.58 -7.38 4.59
C LEU A 184 16.70 -7.90 3.68
N PRO A 185 17.90 -7.29 3.67
CA PRO A 185 19.01 -7.68 2.79
C PRO A 185 19.44 -9.15 2.87
N ARG A 186 19.02 -9.88 3.90
CA ARG A 186 19.36 -11.30 4.13
C ARG A 186 18.23 -12.28 3.88
N CYS A 187 17.03 -11.83 3.53
CA CYS A 187 15.90 -12.71 3.28
C CYS A 187 15.79 -13.05 1.79
N TYR A 188 16.44 -14.12 1.36
CA TYR A 188 16.15 -14.77 0.09
C TYR A 188 14.80 -15.50 0.21
N PHE A 189 13.71 -14.82 -0.06
CA PHE A 189 12.45 -15.51 -0.29
C PHE A 189 12.54 -16.23 -1.64
N SER A 190 12.38 -17.55 -1.62
CA SER A 190 12.23 -18.32 -2.86
C SER A 190 10.99 -17.79 -3.59
N ARG A 191 11.04 -17.72 -4.90
CA ARG A 191 9.95 -17.18 -5.75
C ARG A 191 8.66 -18.02 -5.75
N SER A 192 8.48 -18.94 -4.84
CA SER A 192 7.28 -19.76 -4.74
C SER A 192 6.29 -19.12 -3.78
N ALA A 193 5.10 -18.81 -4.27
CA ALA A 193 3.97 -18.47 -3.42
C ALA A 193 3.72 -19.60 -2.43
N SER A 194 3.56 -19.25 -1.16
CA SER A 194 3.27 -20.20 -0.09
C SER A 194 1.89 -19.91 0.50
N ILE A 195 1.15 -20.96 0.81
CA ILE A 195 -0.13 -20.85 1.50
C ILE A 195 0.05 -21.42 2.89
N LEU A 196 -0.26 -20.59 3.90
CA LEU A 196 -0.22 -20.98 5.31
C LEU A 196 -1.64 -21.03 5.87
N CYS A 197 -1.88 -22.03 6.73
CA CYS A 197 -3.08 -22.09 7.56
C CYS A 197 -2.78 -21.43 8.90
N VAL A 198 -3.60 -20.47 9.30
CA VAL A 198 -3.47 -19.76 10.58
C VAL A 198 -4.75 -19.92 11.36
N GLU A 199 -4.63 -20.23 12.66
CA GLU A 199 -5.78 -20.33 13.56
C GLU A 199 -6.50 -18.99 13.72
N THR A 200 -7.84 -19.05 13.91
CA THR A 200 -8.72 -17.89 14.03
C THR A 200 -8.63 -17.19 15.38
#